data_6fa4405ce99cd3181d9b6a9061fbc5d8
#
_entry.id   6fa4405ce99cd3181d9b6a9061fbc5d8
#
_cell.length_a   1.000
_cell.length_b   1.000
_cell.length_c   1.000
_cell.angle_alpha   90.00
_cell.angle_beta   90.00
_cell.angle_gamma   90.00
#
_symmetry.space_group_name_H-M   'P 1'
#
loop_
_entity.id
_entity.type
_entity.pdbx_description
1 polymer ?
#
loop_
_entity_poly.entity_id
_entity_poly.type
_entity_poly.pdbx_seq_one_letter_code
_entity_poly.pdbx_strand_id
1 'polypeptide(L)'
;MSYVENLRKYVGHQPVILVGALCLLFDRENRVLLQQRVHPHETWGLPGGLMELGESAEQTAAREVLEETGLTAEGLELVDVYSGKDNFAVAANGDAFYNVTIVYRANAYHGELMHEETESIQLAFFPLKALPEKMIGSHRRILNDFSEKE
;
A
#
# COMPACT_ATOMS: atom_id res chain seq x y z
N MET A 1 11.32 1.84 -16.70
CA MET A 1 11.88 0.98 -15.63
C MET A 1 11.79 1.71 -14.30
N SER A 2 11.29 1.05 -13.29
CA SER A 2 11.16 1.66 -11.97
C SER A 2 12.52 1.85 -11.30
N TYR A 3 12.54 2.70 -10.27
CA TYR A 3 13.72 2.90 -9.45
C TYR A 3 14.24 1.57 -8.87
N VAL A 4 13.33 0.75 -8.33
CA VAL A 4 13.70 -0.52 -7.70
C VAL A 4 14.29 -1.50 -8.70
N GLU A 5 13.69 -1.63 -9.88
CA GLU A 5 14.22 -2.49 -10.93
C GLU A 5 15.63 -2.06 -11.34
N ASN A 6 15.84 -0.75 -11.46
CA ASN A 6 17.14 -0.21 -11.81
C ASN A 6 18.16 -0.43 -10.70
N LEU A 7 17.75 -0.21 -9.44
CA LEU A 7 18.61 -0.45 -8.28
C LEU A 7 19.08 -1.91 -8.22
N ARG A 8 18.16 -2.85 -8.47
CA ARG A 8 18.47 -4.28 -8.39
C ARG A 8 19.53 -4.74 -9.40
N LYS A 9 19.68 -4.03 -10.49
CA LYS A 9 20.76 -4.30 -11.44
C LYS A 9 22.14 -4.15 -10.81
N TYR A 10 22.27 -3.26 -9.81
CA TYR A 10 23.54 -2.96 -9.15
C TYR A 10 23.73 -3.77 -7.88
N VAL A 11 22.67 -4.03 -7.14
CA VAL A 11 22.76 -4.66 -5.82
C VAL A 11 22.32 -6.13 -5.82
N GLY A 12 21.67 -6.60 -6.87
CA GLY A 12 21.15 -7.96 -6.92
C GLY A 12 20.10 -8.20 -5.84
N HIS A 13 20.23 -9.32 -5.13
CA HIS A 13 19.26 -9.71 -4.08
C HIS A 13 19.64 -9.21 -2.69
N GLN A 14 20.73 -8.46 -2.57
CA GLN A 14 21.21 -7.99 -1.27
C GLN A 14 20.17 -7.14 -0.55
N PRO A 15 20.12 -7.20 0.80
CA PRO A 15 19.16 -6.38 1.54
C PRO A 15 19.40 -4.89 1.31
N VAL A 16 18.32 -4.19 1.00
CA VAL A 16 18.33 -2.73 0.83
C VAL A 16 17.14 -2.16 1.60
N ILE A 17 17.15 -0.85 1.81
CA ILE A 17 16.01 -0.15 2.39
C ILE A 17 15.17 0.42 1.25
N LEU A 18 13.89 0.06 1.23
CA LEU A 18 12.93 0.59 0.24
C LEU A 18 11.87 1.39 0.99
N VAL A 19 11.42 2.47 0.37
CA VAL A 19 10.38 3.31 0.97
C VAL A 19 9.12 3.20 0.13
N GLY A 20 8.00 2.93 0.80
CA GLY A 20 6.69 2.89 0.18
C GLY A 20 5.70 3.74 0.93
N ALA A 21 4.59 4.05 0.28
CA ALA A 21 3.50 4.80 0.88
C ALA A 21 2.18 4.11 0.61
N LEU A 22 1.35 4.05 1.65
CA LEU A 22 0.01 3.47 1.58
C LEU A 22 -1.01 4.54 1.90
N CYS A 23 -2.24 4.35 1.42
CA CYS A 23 -3.31 5.29 1.69
C CYS A 23 -4.56 4.59 2.22
N LEU A 24 -5.10 5.10 3.32
CA LEU A 24 -6.37 4.67 3.87
C LEU A 24 -7.47 5.53 3.26
N LEU A 25 -8.40 4.87 2.59
CA LEU A 25 -9.57 5.50 1.95
C LEU A 25 -10.82 4.90 2.58
N PHE A 26 -11.64 5.74 3.20
CA PHE A 26 -12.85 5.28 3.89
C PHE A 26 -14.10 5.78 3.18
N ASP A 27 -15.12 4.91 3.12
CA ASP A 27 -16.42 5.32 2.60
C ASP A 27 -17.26 5.97 3.73
N ARG A 28 -18.51 6.33 3.41
CA ARG A 28 -19.40 6.99 4.36
C ARG A 28 -19.76 6.13 5.56
N GLU A 29 -19.58 4.82 5.44
CA GLU A 29 -19.88 3.85 6.51
C GLU A 29 -18.64 3.46 7.29
N ASN A 30 -17.52 4.21 7.10
CA ASN A 30 -16.23 3.95 7.73
C ASN A 30 -15.63 2.60 7.37
N ARG A 31 -15.88 2.14 6.15
CA ARG A 31 -15.24 0.93 5.63
C ARG A 31 -14.03 1.33 4.81
N VAL A 32 -12.95 0.58 4.94
CA VAL A 32 -11.68 0.88 4.27
C VAL A 32 -11.60 0.17 2.92
N LEU A 33 -11.07 0.88 1.93
CA LEU A 33 -10.88 0.31 0.59
C LEU A 33 -9.66 -0.60 0.57
N LEU A 34 -9.87 -1.83 0.13
CA LEU A 34 -8.81 -2.80 -0.06
C LEU A 34 -8.81 -3.30 -1.49
N GLN A 35 -7.63 -3.71 -1.93
CA GLN A 35 -7.37 -4.29 -3.24
C GLN A 35 -7.04 -5.77 -3.07
N GLN A 36 -7.76 -6.64 -3.76
CA GLN A 36 -7.39 -8.05 -3.82
C GLN A 36 -6.39 -8.22 -4.94
N ARG A 37 -5.17 -8.59 -4.58
CA ARG A 37 -4.05 -8.66 -5.50
C ARG A 37 -3.99 -9.97 -6.26
N VAL A 38 -3.45 -9.91 -7.48
CA VAL A 38 -3.10 -11.12 -8.23
C VAL A 38 -1.90 -11.78 -7.56
N HIS A 39 -0.95 -10.99 -7.06
CA HIS A 39 0.24 -11.46 -6.35
C HIS A 39 0.46 -10.68 -5.06
N PRO A 40 0.55 -11.31 -3.89
CA PRO A 40 0.30 -12.75 -3.65
C PRO A 40 -1.14 -13.11 -3.98
N HIS A 41 -1.33 -14.32 -4.50
CA HIS A 41 -2.62 -14.74 -5.07
C HIS A 41 -3.81 -14.51 -4.12
N GLU A 42 -4.81 -13.78 -4.61
CA GLU A 42 -6.05 -13.49 -3.90
C GLU A 42 -5.88 -12.81 -2.54
N THR A 43 -4.74 -12.19 -2.28
CA THR A 43 -4.45 -11.56 -0.99
C THR A 43 -4.87 -10.09 -1.02
N TRP A 44 -5.61 -9.68 -0.01
CA TRP A 44 -6.07 -8.30 0.14
C TRP A 44 -5.01 -7.42 0.77
N GLY A 45 -4.91 -6.20 0.29
CA GLY A 45 -3.98 -5.21 0.84
C GLY A 45 -4.46 -3.79 0.61
N LEU A 46 -3.78 -2.85 1.24
CA LEU A 46 -4.05 -1.43 1.08
C LEU A 46 -3.47 -0.92 -0.24
N PRO A 47 -4.13 0.06 -0.88
CA PRO A 47 -3.54 0.72 -2.04
C PRO A 47 -2.25 1.44 -1.65
N GLY A 48 -1.25 1.34 -2.51
CA GLY A 48 0.04 1.97 -2.29
C GLY A 48 1.13 1.28 -3.06
N GLY A 49 2.34 1.79 -2.92
CA GLY A 49 3.50 1.22 -3.61
C GLY A 49 4.78 1.96 -3.25
N LEU A 50 5.83 1.63 -3.98
CA LEU A 50 7.18 2.14 -3.70
C LEU A 50 7.40 3.51 -4.35
N MET A 51 8.17 4.35 -3.66
CA MET A 51 8.53 5.67 -4.15
C MET A 51 9.42 5.58 -5.39
N GLU A 52 9.19 6.46 -6.33
CA GLU A 52 10.08 6.69 -7.46
C GLU A 52 10.96 7.90 -7.17
N LEU A 53 12.06 8.01 -7.88
CA LEU A 53 12.99 9.13 -7.70
C LEU A 53 12.27 10.46 -7.94
N GLY A 54 12.47 11.39 -7.01
CA GLY A 54 11.87 12.72 -7.12
C GLY A 54 10.46 12.85 -6.60
N GLU A 55 9.83 11.74 -6.18
CA GLU A 55 8.51 11.80 -5.58
C GLU A 55 8.58 12.07 -4.07
N SER A 56 7.64 12.84 -3.56
CA SER A 56 7.39 12.85 -2.12
C SER A 56 6.57 11.61 -1.74
N ALA A 57 6.54 11.27 -0.46
CA ALA A 57 5.72 10.16 0.00
C ALA A 57 4.23 10.38 -0.29
N GLU A 58 3.75 11.61 -0.14
CA GLU A 58 2.37 11.96 -0.47
C GLU A 58 2.07 11.75 -1.96
N GLN A 59 3.00 12.18 -2.83
CA GLN A 59 2.85 12.00 -4.26
C GLN A 59 2.81 10.51 -4.63
N THR A 60 3.64 9.70 -3.98
CA THR A 60 3.64 8.25 -4.18
C THR A 60 2.29 7.65 -3.82
N ALA A 61 1.77 7.99 -2.65
CA ALA A 61 0.47 7.49 -2.20
C ALA A 61 -0.65 7.87 -3.17
N ALA A 62 -0.70 9.13 -3.57
CA ALA A 62 -1.73 9.62 -4.50
C ALA A 62 -1.61 8.97 -5.87
N ARG A 63 -0.40 8.82 -6.39
CA ARG A 63 -0.16 8.18 -7.69
C ARG A 63 -0.60 6.72 -7.68
N GLU A 64 -0.20 5.98 -6.66
CA GLU A 64 -0.56 4.56 -6.54
C GLU A 64 -2.06 4.36 -6.37
N VAL A 65 -2.71 5.23 -5.59
CA VAL A 65 -4.18 5.18 -5.45
C VAL A 65 -4.84 5.34 -6.81
N LEU A 66 -4.41 6.34 -7.58
CA LEU A 66 -4.99 6.58 -8.90
C LEU A 66 -4.75 5.40 -9.84
N GLU A 67 -3.53 4.86 -9.88
CA GLU A 67 -3.20 3.73 -10.74
C GLU A 67 -3.95 2.46 -10.36
N GLU A 68 -4.09 2.20 -9.07
CA GLU A 68 -4.67 0.94 -8.59
C GLU A 68 -6.17 0.97 -8.42
N THR A 69 -6.75 2.14 -8.17
CA THR A 69 -8.17 2.23 -7.81
C THR A 69 -9.00 3.13 -8.72
N GLY A 70 -8.36 3.98 -9.52
CA GLY A 70 -9.07 4.98 -10.33
C GLY A 70 -9.49 6.22 -9.55
N LEU A 71 -9.20 6.27 -8.25
CA LEU A 71 -9.61 7.39 -7.41
C LEU A 71 -8.50 8.43 -7.28
N THR A 72 -8.91 9.70 -7.19
CA THR A 72 -8.01 10.81 -6.88
C THR A 72 -8.16 11.13 -5.41
N ALA A 73 -7.12 10.85 -4.63
CA ALA A 73 -7.10 11.12 -3.19
C ALA A 73 -6.73 12.56 -2.91
N GLU A 74 -7.37 13.16 -1.92
CA GLU A 74 -7.17 14.56 -1.56
C GLU A 74 -6.99 14.72 -0.05
N GLY A 75 -6.22 15.74 0.34
CA GLY A 75 -6.03 16.07 1.75
C GLY A 75 -5.37 14.94 2.52
N LEU A 76 -4.25 14.45 2.03
CA LEU A 76 -3.55 13.34 2.68
C LEU A 76 -2.96 13.80 4.01
N GLU A 77 -3.28 13.06 5.08
CA GLU A 77 -2.75 13.29 6.41
C GLU A 77 -1.93 12.09 6.84
N LEU A 78 -0.77 12.36 7.44
CA LEU A 78 0.11 11.30 7.93
C LEU A 78 -0.54 10.57 9.09
N VAL A 79 -0.61 9.23 8.99
CA VAL A 79 -1.11 8.38 10.06
C VAL A 79 0.05 7.86 10.90
N ASP A 80 1.02 7.21 10.27
CA ASP A 80 2.17 6.64 10.96
C ASP A 80 3.25 6.23 9.96
N VAL A 81 4.42 5.88 10.49
CA VAL A 81 5.53 5.32 9.72
C VAL A 81 5.94 4.01 10.37
N TYR A 82 6.04 2.97 9.56
CA TYR A 82 6.44 1.63 10.01
C TYR A 82 7.82 1.31 9.43
N SER A 83 8.75 0.94 10.29
CA SER A 83 10.11 0.63 9.87
C SER A 83 10.77 -0.29 10.88
N GLY A 84 12.01 -0.68 10.61
CA GLY A 84 12.81 -1.45 11.53
C GLY A 84 12.89 -2.93 11.18
N LYS A 85 13.41 -3.73 12.09
CA LYS A 85 13.74 -5.14 11.84
C LYS A 85 12.51 -6.00 11.51
N ASP A 86 11.35 -5.63 12.05
CA ASP A 86 10.11 -6.39 11.81
C ASP A 86 9.52 -6.14 10.42
N ASN A 87 10.09 -5.19 9.68
CA ASN A 87 9.67 -4.86 8.32
C ASN A 87 10.60 -5.43 7.26
N PHE A 88 11.34 -6.48 7.61
CA PHE A 88 12.17 -7.23 6.68
C PHE A 88 11.30 -8.20 5.87
N ALA A 89 11.56 -8.27 4.58
CA ALA A 89 10.86 -9.20 3.70
C ALA A 89 11.79 -9.70 2.60
N VAL A 90 11.43 -10.86 2.05
CA VAL A 90 12.11 -11.40 0.88
C VAL A 90 11.04 -11.68 -0.17
N ALA A 91 11.18 -11.05 -1.34
CA ALA A 91 10.26 -11.25 -2.44
C ALA A 91 10.42 -12.65 -3.04
N ALA A 92 9.43 -13.08 -3.84
CA ALA A 92 9.43 -14.41 -4.45
C ALA A 92 10.68 -14.68 -5.29
N ASN A 93 11.26 -13.64 -5.89
CA ASN A 93 12.48 -13.77 -6.69
C ASN A 93 13.78 -13.76 -5.88
N GLY A 94 13.69 -13.67 -4.55
CA GLY A 94 14.84 -13.65 -3.66
C GLY A 94 15.33 -12.26 -3.26
N ASP A 95 14.72 -11.19 -3.76
CA ASP A 95 15.09 -9.82 -3.38
C ASP A 95 14.78 -9.58 -1.91
N ALA A 96 15.81 -9.23 -1.13
CA ALA A 96 15.67 -8.96 0.29
C ALA A 96 15.58 -7.45 0.53
N PHE A 97 14.73 -7.03 1.46
CA PHE A 97 14.61 -5.60 1.76
C PHE A 97 14.02 -5.35 3.12
N TYR A 98 14.33 -4.17 3.65
CA TYR A 98 13.65 -3.61 4.82
C TYR A 98 12.75 -2.50 4.30
N ASN A 99 11.45 -2.61 4.56
CA ASN A 99 10.48 -1.66 4.04
C ASN A 99 10.21 -0.55 5.06
N VAL A 100 10.33 0.70 4.60
CA VAL A 100 9.86 1.86 5.37
C VAL A 100 8.51 2.21 4.77
N THR A 101 7.44 2.00 5.52
CA THR A 101 6.07 2.22 5.04
C THR A 101 5.48 3.47 5.67
N ILE A 102 5.16 4.44 4.84
CA ILE A 102 4.55 5.70 5.26
C ILE A 102 3.06 5.60 4.97
N VAL A 103 2.23 5.74 6.01
CA VAL A 103 0.78 5.55 5.89
C VAL A 103 0.07 6.87 5.98
N TYR A 104 -0.76 7.16 4.97
CA TYR A 104 -1.61 8.35 4.92
C TYR A 104 -3.07 7.96 4.99
N ARG A 105 -3.88 8.92 5.39
CA ARG A 105 -5.34 8.87 5.28
C ARG A 105 -5.78 10.00 4.38
N ALA A 106 -6.62 9.71 3.39
CA ALA A 106 -7.19 10.74 2.54
C ALA A 106 -8.43 11.34 3.22
N ASN A 107 -8.49 12.66 3.29
CA ASN A 107 -9.67 13.35 3.84
C ASN A 107 -10.86 13.27 2.89
N ALA A 108 -10.57 13.19 1.60
CA ALA A 108 -11.60 13.08 0.57
C ALA A 108 -11.01 12.39 -0.65
N TYR A 109 -11.88 11.90 -1.51
CA TYR A 109 -11.47 11.35 -2.80
C TYR A 109 -12.64 11.47 -3.77
N HIS A 110 -12.32 11.42 -5.07
CA HIS A 110 -13.33 11.42 -6.12
C HIS A 110 -12.87 10.53 -7.28
N GLY A 111 -13.80 10.26 -8.18
CA GLY A 111 -13.56 9.38 -9.32
C GLY A 111 -14.36 8.10 -9.20
N GLU A 112 -14.11 7.19 -10.11
CA GLU A 112 -14.81 5.90 -10.15
C GLU A 112 -13.83 4.76 -9.89
N LEU A 113 -14.25 3.78 -9.10
CA LEU A 113 -13.43 2.61 -8.83
C LEU A 113 -13.17 1.84 -10.13
N MET A 114 -11.90 1.71 -10.46
CA MET A 114 -11.42 0.95 -11.62
C MET A 114 -10.12 0.29 -11.23
N HIS A 115 -10.00 -1.01 -11.46
CA HIS A 115 -8.76 -1.71 -11.16
C HIS A 115 -8.11 -2.24 -12.44
N GLU A 116 -6.79 -2.36 -12.42
CA GLU A 116 -6.04 -2.99 -13.49
C GLU A 116 -6.08 -4.51 -13.30
N GLU A 117 -6.62 -5.23 -14.27
CA GLU A 117 -6.79 -6.67 -14.19
C GLU A 117 -5.47 -7.44 -14.05
N THR A 118 -4.36 -6.84 -14.46
CA THR A 118 -3.03 -7.45 -14.34
C THR A 118 -2.49 -7.41 -12.91
N GLU A 119 -2.93 -6.46 -12.10
CA GLU A 119 -2.43 -6.26 -10.74
C GLU A 119 -3.44 -6.62 -9.67
N SER A 120 -4.72 -6.45 -9.95
CA SER A 120 -5.75 -6.71 -8.95
C SER A 120 -6.94 -7.46 -9.52
N ILE A 121 -7.53 -8.30 -8.67
CA ILE A 121 -8.71 -9.08 -9.00
C ILE A 121 -9.96 -8.23 -8.79
N GLN A 122 -10.00 -7.48 -7.68
CA GLN A 122 -11.13 -6.61 -7.36
C GLN A 122 -10.75 -5.60 -6.28
N LEU A 123 -11.63 -4.60 -6.14
CA LEU A 123 -11.57 -3.58 -5.10
C LEU A 123 -12.85 -3.67 -4.29
N ALA A 124 -12.75 -3.56 -2.98
CA ALA A 124 -13.92 -3.57 -2.11
C ALA A 124 -13.66 -2.84 -0.81
N PHE A 125 -14.72 -2.32 -0.20
CA PHE A 125 -14.66 -1.69 1.11
C PHE A 125 -14.99 -2.70 2.20
N PHE A 126 -14.22 -2.68 3.29
CA PHE A 126 -14.41 -3.59 4.41
C PHE A 126 -14.51 -2.82 5.72
N PRO A 127 -15.42 -3.23 6.62
CA PRO A 127 -15.41 -2.69 7.98
C PRO A 127 -14.10 -3.05 8.69
N LEU A 128 -13.58 -2.16 9.51
CA LEU A 128 -12.36 -2.44 10.26
C LEU A 128 -12.51 -3.65 11.19
N LYS A 129 -13.73 -3.95 11.61
CA LYS A 129 -14.02 -5.09 12.47
C LYS A 129 -14.21 -6.41 11.72
N ALA A 130 -14.25 -6.36 10.39
CA ALA A 130 -14.53 -7.52 9.56
C ALA A 130 -13.63 -7.52 8.32
N LEU A 131 -12.32 -7.43 8.54
CA LEU A 131 -11.33 -7.47 7.48
C LEU A 131 -11.27 -8.86 6.85
N PRO A 132 -10.88 -8.96 5.57
CA PRO A 132 -10.80 -10.27 4.93
C PRO A 132 -9.77 -11.17 5.60
N GLU A 133 -10.04 -12.46 5.60
CA GLU A 133 -9.17 -13.44 6.25
C GLU A 133 -7.78 -13.49 5.59
N LYS A 134 -7.75 -13.52 4.27
CA LYS A 134 -6.49 -13.57 3.51
C LYS A 134 -6.03 -12.15 3.17
N MET A 135 -5.25 -11.59 4.06
CA MET A 135 -4.77 -10.21 3.96
C MET A 135 -3.28 -10.12 4.25
N ILE A 136 -2.60 -9.17 3.63
CA ILE A 136 -1.19 -8.89 3.91
C ILE A 136 -1.07 -8.55 5.40
N GLY A 137 -0.22 -9.33 6.11
CA GLY A 137 -0.10 -9.23 7.57
C GLY A 137 0.29 -7.85 8.07
N SER A 138 1.26 -7.20 7.41
CA SER A 138 1.68 -5.86 7.79
C SER A 138 0.58 -4.82 7.59
N HIS A 139 -0.25 -4.99 6.56
CA HIS A 139 -1.38 -4.09 6.32
C HIS A 139 -2.48 -4.29 7.35
N ARG A 140 -2.74 -5.53 7.75
CA ARG A 140 -3.67 -5.82 8.83
C ARG A 140 -3.23 -5.15 10.13
N ARG A 141 -1.94 -5.22 10.44
CA ARG A 141 -1.37 -4.58 11.62
C ARG A 141 -1.59 -3.07 11.59
N ILE A 142 -1.36 -2.44 10.42
CA ILE A 142 -1.59 -1.00 10.25
C ILE A 142 -3.04 -0.63 10.57
N LEU A 143 -3.99 -1.40 10.03
CA LEU A 143 -5.41 -1.14 10.26
C LEU A 143 -5.83 -1.40 11.71
N ASN A 144 -5.28 -2.42 12.34
CA ASN A 144 -5.55 -2.67 13.76
C ASN A 144 -5.03 -1.54 14.62
N ASP A 145 -3.81 -1.05 14.35
CA ASP A 145 -3.23 0.09 15.07
C ASP A 145 -4.08 1.35 14.86
N PHE A 146 -4.52 1.58 13.64
CA PHE A 146 -5.36 2.72 13.31
C PHE A 146 -6.69 2.66 14.07
N SER A 147 -7.31 1.49 14.11
CA SER A 147 -8.57 1.27 14.80
C SER A 147 -8.47 1.54 16.30
N GLU A 148 -7.33 1.19 16.90
CA GLU A 148 -7.10 1.42 18.34
C GLU A 148 -6.93 2.90 18.69
N LYS A 149 -6.50 3.72 17.73
CA LYS A 149 -6.29 5.17 17.93
C LYS A 149 -7.58 5.99 17.75
N GLU A 150 -8.58 5.40 17.16
CA GLU A 150 -9.87 6.07 16.88
C GLU A 150 -10.79 6.10 18.10
#